data_bbbc4ce3f2daeb17694a5f6f5b7c281b
#
_entry.id   bbbc4ce3f2daeb17694a5f6f5b7c281b
#
_cell.length_a   1.000
_cell.length_b   1.000
_cell.length_c   1.000
_cell.angle_alpha   90.00
_cell.angle_beta   90.00
_cell.angle_gamma   90.00
#
_symmetry.space_group_name_H-M   'P 1'
#
loop_
_entity.id
_entity.type
_entity.pdbx_description
1 polymer ?
#
loop_
_entity_poly.entity_id
_entity_poly.type
_entity_poly.pdbx_seq_one_letter_code
_entity_poly.pdbx_strand_id
1 'polypeptide(L)'
;LVGSEMCIRDRKVIEARPTEEERVSKLCERYSRRLAQNINKDIQIGMMCPSVMISGAGNFPVKKKEKQVAAWDKNHEDYKEVEAILGKIEAIFYGKDVIKSDDENAIEKLQDKVDGLREDQERMKQANKAIRMKDKEKGDATLHDMGYTDEQIAQLREPDFCGRIGFPDYMLANNNANIRRLEGRIKSLQKTKSQGTQESENKFFKVKENVEAMRIQLFFEGKPEPEVRDILKSNGFRWAPSVGAWQRQLNNNGKYAVERVIRELEEMEAAE
;
A
#
# COMPACT_ATOMS: atom_id res chain seq x y z
N LEU A 1 26.32 -12.45 3.15
CA LEU A 1 25.68 -12.69 1.84
C LEU A 1 24.28 -12.07 1.74
N VAL A 2 23.44 -12.16 2.76
CA VAL A 2 22.07 -11.55 2.76
C VAL A 2 22.10 -10.01 2.63
N GLY A 3 23.14 -9.35 3.13
CA GLY A 3 23.28 -7.89 3.03
C GLY A 3 23.61 -7.35 1.64
N SER A 4 24.33 -8.12 0.81
CA SER A 4 24.75 -7.67 -0.51
C SER A 4 23.64 -7.72 -1.56
N GLU A 5 22.78 -8.74 -1.54
CA GLU A 5 21.63 -8.83 -2.45
C GLU A 5 20.58 -7.78 -2.15
N MET A 6 20.40 -7.45 -0.86
CA MET A 6 19.52 -6.38 -0.41
C MET A 6 19.98 -5.02 -0.95
N CYS A 7 21.26 -4.68 -0.78
CA CYS A 7 21.82 -3.42 -1.29
C CYS A 7 21.66 -3.25 -2.82
N ILE A 8 21.65 -4.35 -3.59
CA ILE A 8 21.42 -4.29 -5.04
C ILE A 8 19.96 -4.03 -5.37
N ARG A 9 19.03 -4.67 -4.63
CA ARG A 9 17.58 -4.45 -4.79
C ARG A 9 17.20 -3.02 -4.40
N ASP A 10 17.71 -2.52 -3.29
CA ASP A 10 17.45 -1.17 -2.80
C ASP A 10 17.83 -0.12 -3.83
N ARG A 11 19.04 -0.20 -4.38
CA ARG A 11 19.51 0.73 -5.42
C ARG A 11 18.60 0.73 -6.64
N LYS A 12 18.22 -0.44 -7.14
CA LYS A 12 17.32 -0.54 -8.30
C LYS A 12 15.96 0.11 -8.04
N VAL A 13 15.42 -0.05 -6.81
CA VAL A 13 14.14 0.57 -6.44
C VAL A 13 14.29 2.09 -6.32
N ILE A 14 15.36 2.58 -5.71
CA ILE A 14 15.63 4.01 -5.54
C ILE A 14 15.91 4.67 -6.89
N GLU A 15 16.71 4.03 -7.75
CA GLU A 15 16.96 4.50 -9.13
C GLU A 15 15.66 4.61 -9.95
N ALA A 16 14.78 3.62 -9.83
CA ALA A 16 13.49 3.62 -10.52
C ALA A 16 12.47 4.60 -9.92
N ARG A 17 12.59 4.90 -8.60
CA ARG A 17 11.64 5.73 -7.84
C ARG A 17 12.34 6.55 -6.77
N PRO A 18 13.03 7.64 -7.14
CA PRO A 18 13.79 8.48 -6.22
C PRO A 18 12.94 9.08 -5.08
N THR A 19 11.66 9.37 -5.33
CA THR A 19 10.72 9.90 -4.34
C THR A 19 10.40 8.93 -3.20
N GLU A 20 10.76 7.65 -3.33
CA GLU A 20 10.54 6.62 -2.32
C GLU A 20 11.81 6.26 -1.53
N GLU A 21 12.94 6.93 -1.77
CA GLU A 21 14.25 6.60 -1.17
C GLU A 21 14.19 6.45 0.35
N GLU A 22 13.66 7.44 1.07
CA GLU A 22 13.57 7.42 2.52
C GLU A 22 12.73 6.25 3.03
N ARG A 23 11.61 5.98 2.34
CA ARG A 23 10.69 4.89 2.71
C ARG A 23 11.31 3.53 2.46
N VAL A 24 11.98 3.34 1.33
CA VAL A 24 12.69 2.11 0.99
C VAL A 24 13.81 1.86 1.98
N SER A 25 14.65 2.85 2.28
CA SER A 25 15.74 2.75 3.26
C SER A 25 15.23 2.31 4.63
N LYS A 26 14.14 2.92 5.15
CA LYS A 26 13.52 2.52 6.42
C LYS A 26 12.97 1.08 6.39
N LEU A 27 12.42 0.64 5.26
CA LEU A 27 11.94 -0.74 5.11
C LEU A 27 13.11 -1.73 5.11
N CYS A 28 14.22 -1.40 4.47
CA CYS A 28 15.42 -2.23 4.41
C CYS A 28 16.11 -2.36 5.76
N GLU A 29 16.25 -1.27 6.51
CA GLU A 29 16.74 -1.30 7.89
C GLU A 29 15.84 -2.18 8.78
N ARG A 30 14.53 -2.02 8.67
CA ARG A 30 13.56 -2.83 9.42
C ARG A 30 13.66 -4.30 9.08
N TYR A 31 13.80 -4.63 7.80
CA TYR A 31 13.98 -5.99 7.32
C TYR A 31 15.24 -6.61 7.91
N SER A 32 16.40 -5.96 7.73
CA SER A 32 17.70 -6.44 8.21
C SER A 32 17.70 -6.68 9.72
N ARG A 33 17.15 -5.76 10.50
CA ARG A 33 17.03 -5.88 11.94
C ARG A 33 16.12 -7.04 12.36
N ARG A 34 14.93 -7.18 11.74
CA ARG A 34 14.00 -8.27 12.08
C ARG A 34 14.51 -9.63 11.64
N LEU A 35 15.16 -9.70 10.48
CA LEU A 35 15.80 -10.93 10.01
C LEU A 35 16.89 -11.39 10.97
N ALA A 36 17.78 -10.49 11.38
CA ALA A 36 18.82 -10.81 12.36
C ALA A 36 18.23 -11.30 13.71
N GLN A 37 17.15 -10.67 14.18
CA GLN A 37 16.45 -11.11 15.39
C GLN A 37 15.84 -12.51 15.23
N ASN A 38 15.22 -12.80 14.08
CA ASN A 38 14.63 -14.11 13.79
C ASN A 38 15.69 -15.21 13.72
N ILE A 39 16.82 -14.95 13.03
CA ILE A 39 17.95 -15.89 12.94
C ILE A 39 18.56 -16.16 14.33
N ASN A 40 18.79 -15.11 15.12
CA ASN A 40 19.32 -15.28 16.49
C ASN A 40 18.37 -16.10 17.36
N LYS A 41 17.06 -15.89 17.23
CA LYS A 41 16.04 -16.66 17.92
C LYS A 41 16.03 -18.12 17.46
N ASP A 42 16.19 -18.39 16.17
CA ASP A 42 16.30 -19.75 15.63
C ASP A 42 17.48 -20.50 16.21
N ILE A 43 18.66 -19.86 16.29
CA ILE A 43 19.86 -20.40 16.92
C ILE A 43 19.60 -20.74 18.40
N GLN A 44 18.96 -19.84 19.15
CA GLN A 44 18.61 -20.06 20.55
C GLN A 44 17.62 -21.23 20.70
N ILE A 45 16.63 -21.35 19.84
CA ILE A 45 15.70 -22.48 19.84
C ILE A 45 16.45 -23.77 19.54
N GLY A 46 17.39 -23.77 18.58
CA GLY A 46 18.23 -24.92 18.27
C GLY A 46 19.01 -25.47 19.49
N MET A 47 19.41 -24.56 20.37
CA MET A 47 20.15 -24.94 21.62
C MET A 47 19.23 -25.45 22.73
N MET A 48 17.89 -25.34 22.63
CA MET A 48 16.98 -25.76 23.73
C MET A 48 16.99 -27.25 24.01
N CYS A 49 17.18 -28.08 22.99
CA CYS A 49 17.18 -29.53 23.14
C CYS A 49 18.18 -30.17 22.17
N PRO A 50 19.07 -31.02 22.63
CA PRO A 50 20.00 -31.72 21.75
C PRO A 50 19.25 -32.67 20.81
N SER A 51 19.89 -33.02 19.68
CA SER A 51 19.37 -34.05 18.78
C SER A 51 19.37 -35.42 19.46
N VAL A 52 18.40 -36.25 19.09
CA VAL A 52 18.35 -37.66 19.54
C VAL A 52 19.58 -38.43 19.12
N MET A 53 20.22 -38.04 18.02
CA MET A 53 21.48 -38.61 17.52
C MET A 53 22.66 -38.38 18.50
N ILE A 54 22.61 -37.26 19.23
CA ILE A 54 23.66 -36.89 20.21
C ILE A 54 23.34 -37.46 21.59
N SER A 55 22.09 -37.37 22.01
CA SER A 55 21.65 -37.73 23.37
C SER A 55 21.27 -39.20 23.53
N GLY A 56 21.09 -39.95 22.44
CA GLY A 56 20.58 -41.33 22.46
C GLY A 56 19.06 -41.39 22.71
N ALA A 57 18.47 -42.58 22.47
CA ALA A 57 17.01 -42.76 22.57
C ALA A 57 16.49 -43.06 23.99
N GLY A 58 17.37 -43.55 24.90
CA GLY A 58 16.96 -44.16 26.17
C GLY A 58 16.27 -43.23 27.16
N ASN A 59 16.72 -41.98 27.28
CA ASN A 59 16.10 -40.95 28.16
C ASN A 59 15.91 -39.62 27.45
N PHE A 60 15.47 -39.69 26.18
CA PHE A 60 15.30 -38.49 25.39
C PHE A 60 14.23 -37.58 26.00
N PRO A 61 14.50 -36.27 26.19
CA PRO A 61 13.59 -35.36 26.86
C PRO A 61 12.46 -34.89 25.92
N VAL A 62 11.47 -35.77 25.67
CA VAL A 62 10.36 -35.54 24.71
C VAL A 62 9.64 -34.21 24.95
N LYS A 63 9.27 -33.90 26.21
CA LYS A 63 8.61 -32.63 26.56
C LYS A 63 9.44 -31.38 26.22
N LYS A 64 10.76 -31.47 26.31
CA LYS A 64 11.67 -30.40 25.91
C LYS A 64 11.67 -30.23 24.37
N LYS A 65 11.66 -31.37 23.67
CA LYS A 65 11.60 -31.39 22.21
C LYS A 65 10.30 -30.80 21.68
N GLU A 66 9.15 -31.14 22.26
CA GLU A 66 7.85 -30.57 21.92
C GLU A 66 7.85 -29.05 22.11
N LYS A 67 8.41 -28.53 23.21
CA LYS A 67 8.56 -27.09 23.41
C LYS A 67 9.47 -26.44 22.38
N GLN A 68 10.54 -27.11 21.97
CA GLN A 68 11.43 -26.63 20.90
C GLN A 68 10.72 -26.55 19.57
N VAL A 69 9.95 -27.59 19.22
CA VAL A 69 9.17 -27.59 17.97
C VAL A 69 8.14 -26.45 17.96
N ALA A 70 7.36 -26.30 19.02
CA ALA A 70 6.40 -25.22 19.15
C ALA A 70 7.07 -23.82 19.09
N ALA A 71 8.30 -23.68 19.59
CA ALA A 71 9.06 -22.45 19.48
C ALA A 71 9.53 -22.19 18.04
N TRP A 72 9.91 -23.22 17.28
CA TRP A 72 10.22 -23.10 15.87
C TRP A 72 9.00 -22.71 15.04
N ASP A 73 7.85 -23.34 15.28
CA ASP A 73 6.60 -22.99 14.59
C ASP A 73 6.29 -21.49 14.75
N LYS A 74 6.40 -21.01 16.01
CA LYS A 74 6.20 -19.58 16.28
C LYS A 74 7.27 -18.70 15.61
N ASN A 75 8.53 -19.13 15.57
CA ASN A 75 9.59 -18.38 14.90
C ASN A 75 9.40 -18.35 13.39
N HIS A 76 8.84 -19.40 12.80
CA HIS A 76 8.48 -19.46 11.40
C HIS A 76 7.32 -18.49 11.06
N GLU A 77 6.31 -18.38 11.94
CA GLU A 77 5.26 -17.36 11.77
C GLU A 77 5.84 -15.93 11.85
N ASP A 78 6.76 -15.67 12.81
CA ASP A 78 7.47 -14.39 12.89
C ASP A 78 8.28 -14.10 11.59
N TYR A 79 8.84 -15.14 10.94
CA TYR A 79 9.58 -15.01 9.68
C TYR A 79 8.69 -14.60 8.51
N LYS A 80 7.44 -15.06 8.43
CA LYS A 80 6.46 -14.61 7.42
C LYS A 80 6.23 -13.11 7.48
N GLU A 81 6.26 -12.52 8.69
CA GLU A 81 6.18 -11.06 8.83
C GLU A 81 7.43 -10.34 8.29
N VAL A 82 8.60 -11.00 8.37
CA VAL A 82 9.86 -10.47 7.80
C VAL A 82 9.77 -10.50 6.27
N GLU A 83 9.34 -11.61 5.68
CA GLU A 83 9.13 -11.73 4.23
C GLU A 83 8.12 -10.72 3.70
N ALA A 84 7.06 -10.42 4.45
CA ALA A 84 6.07 -9.42 4.07
C ALA A 84 6.67 -8.01 3.90
N ILE A 85 7.84 -7.73 4.48
CA ILE A 85 8.54 -6.45 4.26
C ILE A 85 9.13 -6.42 2.84
N LEU A 86 9.70 -7.52 2.35
CA LEU A 86 10.19 -7.63 0.96
C LEU A 86 9.06 -7.37 -0.04
N GLY A 87 7.90 -7.97 0.18
CA GLY A 87 6.73 -7.73 -0.66
C GLY A 87 6.29 -6.25 -0.71
N LYS A 88 6.53 -5.48 0.37
CA LYS A 88 6.28 -4.03 0.36
C LYS A 88 7.30 -3.27 -0.49
N ILE A 89 8.58 -3.65 -0.43
CA ILE A 89 9.64 -3.04 -1.25
C ILE A 89 9.38 -3.35 -2.73
N GLU A 90 9.03 -4.59 -3.06
CA GLU A 90 8.66 -4.97 -4.42
C GLU A 90 7.40 -4.23 -4.93
N ALA A 91 6.40 -4.05 -4.07
CA ALA A 91 5.21 -3.29 -4.42
C ALA A 91 5.53 -1.82 -4.76
N ILE A 92 6.53 -1.22 -4.08
CA ILE A 92 7.03 0.11 -4.40
C ILE A 92 7.71 0.08 -5.78
N PHE A 93 8.59 -0.88 -6.04
CA PHE A 93 9.30 -1.03 -7.32
C PHE A 93 8.33 -1.11 -8.51
N TYR A 94 7.32 -1.97 -8.41
CA TYR A 94 6.32 -2.14 -9.46
C TYR A 94 5.19 -1.09 -9.44
N GLY A 95 5.25 -0.10 -8.57
CA GLY A 95 4.21 0.93 -8.44
C GLY A 95 2.84 0.41 -8.01
N LYS A 96 2.80 -0.78 -7.40
CA LYS A 96 1.59 -1.42 -6.88
C LYS A 96 1.25 -1.02 -5.45
N ASP A 97 2.10 -0.21 -4.83
CA ASP A 97 1.93 0.27 -3.47
C ASP A 97 0.79 1.28 -3.34
N VAL A 98 0.30 1.42 -2.11
CA VAL A 98 -0.77 2.38 -1.78
C VAL A 98 -0.14 3.72 -1.39
N ILE A 99 -0.33 4.72 -2.23
CA ILE A 99 0.06 6.10 -1.93
C ILE A 99 -0.98 6.68 -0.97
N LYS A 100 -0.55 7.04 0.24
CA LYS A 100 -1.43 7.66 1.24
C LYS A 100 -1.61 9.14 0.94
N SER A 101 -2.74 9.72 1.35
CA SER A 101 -3.03 11.13 1.11
C SER A 101 -2.28 12.07 2.07
N ASP A 102 -1.83 11.55 3.21
CA ASP A 102 -1.00 12.24 4.21
C ASP A 102 0.51 12.16 3.94
N ASP A 103 0.91 11.56 2.83
CA ASP A 103 2.30 11.56 2.37
C ASP A 103 2.64 12.95 1.80
N GLU A 104 3.75 13.54 2.23
CA GLU A 104 4.21 14.87 1.77
C GLU A 104 4.35 14.91 0.24
N ASN A 105 4.88 13.82 -0.34
CA ASN A 105 5.12 13.65 -1.77
C ASN A 105 3.96 12.93 -2.50
N ALA A 106 2.77 12.85 -1.89
CA ALA A 106 1.64 12.11 -2.46
C ALA A 106 1.29 12.55 -3.88
N ILE A 107 1.35 13.85 -4.16
CA ILE A 107 1.01 14.42 -5.48
C ILE A 107 2.03 13.99 -6.52
N GLU A 108 3.32 14.10 -6.20
CA GLU A 108 4.43 13.72 -7.08
C GLU A 108 4.39 12.21 -7.39
N LYS A 109 4.26 11.38 -6.37
CA LYS A 109 4.13 9.92 -6.53
C LYS A 109 2.90 9.51 -7.35
N LEU A 110 1.79 10.24 -7.21
CA LEU A 110 0.61 10.02 -8.03
C LEU A 110 0.84 10.45 -9.48
N GLN A 111 1.58 11.54 -9.70
CA GLN A 111 1.93 12.01 -11.03
C GLN A 111 2.83 11.00 -11.74
N ASP A 112 3.91 10.53 -11.11
CA ASP A 112 4.78 9.48 -11.64
C ASP A 112 3.98 8.23 -12.06
N LYS A 113 3.00 7.85 -11.22
CA LYS A 113 2.13 6.72 -11.53
C LYS A 113 1.21 6.97 -12.72
N VAL A 114 0.71 8.19 -12.88
CA VAL A 114 -0.09 8.60 -14.06
C VAL A 114 0.76 8.56 -15.31
N ASP A 115 1.99 9.08 -15.24
CA ASP A 115 2.88 9.14 -16.40
C ASP A 115 3.30 7.74 -16.85
N GLY A 116 3.61 6.82 -15.93
CA GLY A 116 3.83 5.40 -16.27
C GLY A 116 2.61 4.74 -16.91
N LEU A 117 1.39 5.00 -16.42
CA LEU A 117 0.17 4.46 -17.05
C LEU A 117 -0.09 5.06 -18.43
N ARG A 118 0.30 6.32 -18.69
CA ARG A 118 0.23 6.94 -20.02
C ARG A 118 1.21 6.32 -20.99
N GLU A 119 2.45 6.05 -20.53
CA GLU A 119 3.45 5.33 -21.32
C GLU A 119 2.96 3.93 -21.69
N ASP A 120 2.42 3.18 -20.73
CA ASP A 120 1.80 1.88 -20.96
C ASP A 120 0.65 1.96 -21.97
N GLN A 121 -0.18 3.02 -21.88
CA GLN A 121 -1.29 3.26 -22.82
C GLN A 121 -0.80 3.45 -24.25
N GLU A 122 0.23 4.26 -24.45
CA GLU A 122 0.81 4.50 -25.76
C GLU A 122 1.53 3.26 -26.28
N ARG A 123 2.25 2.53 -25.41
CA ARG A 123 2.89 1.26 -25.75
C ARG A 123 1.88 0.21 -26.22
N MET A 124 0.74 0.04 -25.53
CA MET A 124 -0.34 -0.86 -25.97
C MET A 124 -0.92 -0.47 -27.32
N LYS A 125 -1.15 0.84 -27.55
CA LYS A 125 -1.65 1.34 -28.84
C LYS A 125 -0.68 1.08 -29.98
N GLN A 126 0.61 1.36 -29.76
CA GLN A 126 1.66 1.14 -30.77
C GLN A 126 1.81 -0.35 -31.09
N ALA A 127 1.80 -1.22 -30.08
CA ALA A 127 1.82 -2.65 -30.24
C ALA A 127 0.61 -3.14 -31.06
N ASN A 128 -0.59 -2.68 -30.73
CA ASN A 128 -1.79 -3.01 -31.51
C ASN A 128 -1.71 -2.53 -32.97
N LYS A 129 -1.09 -1.36 -33.20
CA LYS A 129 -0.85 -0.86 -34.55
C LYS A 129 0.12 -1.75 -35.32
N ALA A 130 1.22 -2.18 -34.69
CA ALA A 130 2.22 -3.08 -35.26
C ALA A 130 1.62 -4.45 -35.60
N ILE A 131 0.83 -5.05 -34.70
CA ILE A 131 0.17 -6.34 -34.90
C ILE A 131 -0.81 -6.31 -36.08
N ARG A 132 -1.49 -5.18 -36.32
CA ARG A 132 -2.46 -5.00 -37.42
C ARG A 132 -1.83 -4.61 -38.75
N MET A 133 -0.51 -4.48 -38.84
CA MET A 133 0.19 -4.23 -40.11
C MET A 133 -0.02 -5.39 -41.10
N LYS A 134 -0.26 -5.05 -42.36
CA LYS A 134 -0.38 -6.06 -43.44
C LYS A 134 0.91 -6.84 -43.62
N ASP A 135 2.03 -6.17 -43.51
CA ASP A 135 3.37 -6.74 -43.54
C ASP A 135 3.73 -7.21 -42.12
N LYS A 136 3.62 -8.52 -41.90
CA LYS A 136 3.86 -9.10 -40.56
C LYS A 136 5.32 -8.96 -40.12
N GLU A 137 6.27 -9.08 -41.04
CA GLU A 137 7.70 -8.98 -40.74
C GLU A 137 8.06 -7.58 -40.22
N LYS A 138 7.53 -6.55 -40.89
CA LYS A 138 7.67 -5.15 -40.39
C LYS A 138 6.99 -4.94 -39.07
N GLY A 139 5.80 -5.54 -38.85
CA GLY A 139 5.09 -5.46 -37.59
C GLY A 139 5.93 -6.10 -36.46
N ASP A 140 6.50 -7.27 -36.69
CA ASP A 140 7.31 -7.96 -35.68
C ASP A 140 8.64 -7.23 -35.43
N ALA A 141 9.30 -6.70 -36.49
CA ALA A 141 10.46 -5.83 -36.30
C ALA A 141 10.15 -4.60 -35.43
N THR A 142 8.98 -3.94 -35.63
CA THR A 142 8.55 -2.83 -34.81
C THR A 142 8.33 -3.25 -33.36
N LEU A 143 7.76 -4.44 -33.11
CA LEU A 143 7.56 -4.96 -31.74
C LEU A 143 8.90 -5.29 -31.08
N HIS A 144 9.87 -5.82 -31.81
CA HIS A 144 11.24 -6.04 -31.30
C HIS A 144 11.91 -4.72 -30.94
N ASP A 145 11.78 -3.67 -31.78
CA ASP A 145 12.30 -2.33 -31.47
C ASP A 145 11.65 -1.74 -30.20
N MET A 146 10.41 -2.12 -29.90
CA MET A 146 9.71 -1.78 -28.65
C MET A 146 10.13 -2.66 -27.46
N GLY A 147 11.03 -3.63 -27.65
CA GLY A 147 11.56 -4.52 -26.63
C GLY A 147 10.71 -5.75 -26.32
N TYR A 148 9.79 -6.16 -27.20
CA TYR A 148 9.06 -7.42 -27.05
C TYR A 148 9.91 -8.60 -27.52
N THR A 149 9.86 -9.72 -26.78
CA THR A 149 10.50 -10.98 -27.19
C THR A 149 9.62 -11.74 -28.19
N ASP A 150 10.22 -12.70 -28.92
CA ASP A 150 9.49 -13.57 -29.85
C ASP A 150 8.30 -14.26 -29.19
N GLU A 151 8.48 -14.74 -27.97
CA GLU A 151 7.43 -15.39 -27.19
C GLU A 151 6.26 -14.42 -26.87
N GLN A 152 6.58 -13.19 -26.49
CA GLN A 152 5.57 -12.16 -26.22
C GLN A 152 4.83 -11.73 -27.50
N ILE A 153 5.53 -11.65 -28.62
CA ILE A 153 4.94 -11.35 -29.93
C ILE A 153 3.99 -12.47 -30.35
N ALA A 154 4.40 -13.73 -30.18
CA ALA A 154 3.56 -14.88 -30.45
C ALA A 154 2.26 -14.85 -29.59
N GLN A 155 2.39 -14.59 -28.28
CA GLN A 155 1.24 -14.43 -27.39
C GLN A 155 0.29 -13.29 -27.81
N LEU A 156 0.85 -12.14 -28.22
CA LEU A 156 0.05 -11.01 -28.68
C LEU A 156 -0.67 -11.29 -30.02
N ARG A 157 -0.13 -12.19 -30.84
CA ARG A 157 -0.76 -12.64 -32.09
C ARG A 157 -1.75 -13.77 -31.90
N GLU A 158 -1.72 -14.46 -30.76
CA GLU A 158 -2.67 -15.50 -30.43
C GLU A 158 -4.04 -14.87 -30.14
N PRO A 159 -5.12 -15.31 -30.80
CA PRO A 159 -6.45 -14.80 -30.55
C PRO A 159 -6.95 -15.16 -29.15
N ASP A 160 -7.55 -14.19 -28.45
CA ASP A 160 -8.26 -14.46 -27.21
C ASP A 160 -9.54 -15.29 -27.47
N PHE A 161 -10.26 -15.66 -26.39
CA PHE A 161 -11.51 -16.44 -26.49
C PHE A 161 -12.62 -15.76 -27.31
N CYS A 162 -12.48 -14.46 -27.63
CA CYS A 162 -13.36 -13.70 -28.52
C CYS A 162 -12.78 -13.49 -29.93
N GLY A 163 -11.63 -14.10 -30.23
CA GLY A 163 -10.94 -13.96 -31.52
C GLY A 163 -10.18 -12.63 -31.70
N ARG A 164 -9.92 -11.87 -30.64
CA ARG A 164 -9.20 -10.58 -30.68
C ARG A 164 -7.70 -10.83 -30.53
N ILE A 165 -6.89 -10.15 -31.34
CA ILE A 165 -5.42 -10.19 -31.27
C ILE A 165 -4.88 -8.88 -30.68
N GLY A 166 -3.74 -8.95 -30.01
CA GLY A 166 -3.07 -7.84 -29.36
C GLY A 166 -3.67 -7.49 -28.00
N PHE A 167 -3.51 -6.26 -27.57
CA PHE A 167 -4.11 -5.77 -26.32
C PHE A 167 -5.60 -5.49 -26.53
N PRO A 168 -6.51 -6.17 -25.82
CA PRO A 168 -7.96 -5.99 -25.96
C PRO A 168 -8.42 -4.59 -25.54
N ASP A 169 -9.51 -4.11 -26.10
CA ASP A 169 -10.06 -2.78 -25.84
C ASP A 169 -10.36 -2.54 -24.35
N TYR A 170 -10.76 -3.58 -23.61
CA TYR A 170 -11.03 -3.46 -22.18
C TYR A 170 -9.76 -3.13 -21.37
N MET A 171 -8.58 -3.61 -21.79
CA MET A 171 -7.31 -3.28 -21.12
C MET A 171 -6.99 -1.79 -21.29
N LEU A 172 -7.13 -1.26 -22.50
CA LEU A 172 -6.92 0.16 -22.79
C LEU A 172 -7.97 1.03 -22.06
N ALA A 173 -9.22 0.59 -22.03
CA ALA A 173 -10.30 1.29 -21.34
C ALA A 173 -10.07 1.33 -19.82
N ASN A 174 -9.68 0.20 -19.21
CA ASN A 174 -9.36 0.11 -17.78
C ASN A 174 -8.15 1.00 -17.42
N ASN A 175 -7.12 1.00 -18.26
CA ASN A 175 -5.94 1.84 -18.05
C ASN A 175 -6.33 3.32 -18.09
N ASN A 176 -7.09 3.74 -19.08
CA ASN A 176 -7.62 5.11 -19.17
C ASN A 176 -8.52 5.50 -17.98
N ALA A 177 -9.35 4.59 -17.49
CA ALA A 177 -10.15 4.81 -16.29
C ALA A 177 -9.28 5.02 -15.05
N ASN A 178 -8.19 4.25 -14.91
CA ASN A 178 -7.21 4.42 -13.83
C ASN A 178 -6.49 5.77 -13.91
N ILE A 179 -6.06 6.20 -15.11
CA ILE A 179 -5.45 7.51 -15.35
C ILE A 179 -6.39 8.61 -14.85
N ARG A 180 -7.65 8.64 -15.35
CA ARG A 180 -8.64 9.65 -14.95
C ARG A 180 -8.91 9.66 -13.44
N ARG A 181 -8.98 8.49 -12.82
CA ARG A 181 -9.18 8.35 -11.37
C ARG A 181 -8.01 8.96 -10.58
N LEU A 182 -6.77 8.71 -11.00
CA LEU A 182 -5.58 9.24 -10.34
C LEU A 182 -5.45 10.76 -10.57
N GLU A 183 -5.71 11.25 -11.77
CA GLU A 183 -5.76 12.69 -12.08
C GLU A 183 -6.81 13.42 -11.24
N GLY A 184 -8.00 12.83 -11.09
CA GLY A 184 -9.05 13.35 -10.23
C GLY A 184 -8.60 13.42 -8.76
N ARG A 185 -7.87 12.40 -8.29
CA ARG A 185 -7.29 12.38 -6.95
C ARG A 185 -6.22 13.45 -6.76
N ILE A 186 -5.32 13.65 -7.75
CA ILE A 186 -4.30 14.71 -7.73
C ILE A 186 -4.97 16.08 -7.61
N LYS A 187 -5.97 16.36 -8.46
CA LYS A 187 -6.73 17.64 -8.41
C LYS A 187 -7.39 17.86 -7.05
N SER A 188 -7.98 16.81 -6.47
CA SER A 188 -8.59 16.89 -5.14
C SER A 188 -7.57 17.21 -4.05
N LEU A 189 -6.41 16.54 -4.06
CA LEU A 189 -5.32 16.79 -3.10
C LEU A 189 -4.75 18.20 -3.26
N GLN A 190 -4.52 18.65 -4.49
CA GLN A 190 -4.05 20.01 -4.78
C GLN A 190 -5.02 21.06 -4.24
N LYS A 191 -6.32 20.88 -4.52
CA LYS A 191 -7.38 21.77 -4.01
C LYS A 191 -7.41 21.80 -2.48
N THR A 192 -7.32 20.64 -1.83
CA THR A 192 -7.31 20.56 -0.36
C THR A 192 -6.06 21.23 0.20
N LYS A 193 -4.88 20.97 -0.37
CA LYS A 193 -3.63 21.62 0.07
C LYS A 193 -3.66 23.13 -0.12
N SER A 194 -4.27 23.64 -1.19
CA SER A 194 -4.37 25.09 -1.45
C SER A 194 -5.33 25.82 -0.51
N GLN A 195 -6.32 25.13 0.07
CA GLN A 195 -7.26 25.70 1.03
C GLN A 195 -6.63 25.93 2.41
N GLY A 196 -5.53 25.23 2.72
CA GLY A 196 -4.89 25.28 4.03
C GLY A 196 -5.74 24.65 5.15
N THR A 197 -5.14 24.56 6.33
CA THR A 197 -5.85 24.07 7.53
C THR A 197 -6.92 25.09 7.96
N GLN A 198 -8.15 24.61 8.12
CA GLN A 198 -9.28 25.42 8.56
C GLN A 198 -9.76 24.95 9.92
N GLU A 199 -10.17 25.91 10.75
CA GLU A 199 -10.75 25.64 12.06
C GLU A 199 -12.13 26.30 12.13
N SER A 200 -13.09 25.61 12.66
CA SER A 200 -14.43 26.09 12.94
C SER A 200 -14.91 25.52 14.27
N GLU A 201 -15.84 26.20 14.91
CA GLU A 201 -16.42 25.80 16.19
C GLU A 201 -17.94 25.77 16.07
N ASN A 202 -18.54 24.78 16.66
CA ASN A 202 -19.98 24.68 16.81
C ASN A 202 -20.33 24.45 18.30
N LYS A 203 -21.62 24.29 18.59
CA LYS A 203 -22.12 24.10 19.95
C LYS A 203 -21.50 22.91 20.70
N PHE A 204 -21.08 21.85 20.00
CA PHE A 204 -20.71 20.59 20.60
C PHE A 204 -19.19 20.36 20.63
N PHE A 205 -18.45 20.85 19.60
CA PHE A 205 -17.03 20.60 19.45
C PHE A 205 -16.36 21.59 18.50
N LYS A 206 -15.04 21.66 18.60
CA LYS A 206 -14.20 22.35 17.61
C LYS A 206 -13.82 21.39 16.48
N VAL A 207 -13.95 21.86 15.25
CA VAL A 207 -13.56 21.12 14.03
C VAL A 207 -12.27 21.70 13.49
N LYS A 208 -11.27 20.85 13.27
CA LYS A 208 -10.05 21.21 12.58
C LYS A 208 -9.89 20.36 11.32
N GLU A 209 -9.96 20.99 10.16
CA GLU A 209 -9.60 20.37 8.88
C GLU A 209 -8.08 20.45 8.71
N ASN A 210 -7.35 19.49 9.27
CA ASN A 210 -5.90 19.46 9.24
C ASN A 210 -5.43 18.91 7.88
N VAL A 211 -4.91 19.80 7.04
CA VAL A 211 -4.47 19.48 5.68
C VAL A 211 -3.13 18.73 5.68
N GLU A 212 -2.24 18.99 6.64
CA GLU A 212 -0.96 18.29 6.74
C GLU A 212 -1.16 16.81 7.07
N ALA A 213 -1.99 16.52 8.08
CA ALA A 213 -2.33 15.16 8.46
C ALA A 213 -3.40 14.53 7.54
N MET A 214 -4.02 15.30 6.63
CA MET A 214 -5.18 14.88 5.83
C MET A 214 -6.30 14.29 6.67
N ARG A 215 -6.61 14.97 7.81
CA ARG A 215 -7.62 14.55 8.79
C ARG A 215 -8.59 15.67 9.12
N ILE A 216 -9.85 15.29 9.33
CA ILE A 216 -10.82 16.10 10.06
C ILE A 216 -10.75 15.65 11.51
N GLN A 217 -10.52 16.58 12.41
CA GLN A 217 -10.31 16.35 13.83
C GLN A 217 -11.39 17.10 14.62
N LEU A 218 -12.09 16.38 15.51
CA LEU A 218 -13.13 16.92 16.37
C LEU A 218 -12.62 16.93 17.81
N PHE A 219 -12.55 18.11 18.40
CA PHE A 219 -12.08 18.35 19.76
C PHE A 219 -13.29 18.66 20.66
N PHE A 220 -13.48 17.88 21.71
CA PHE A 220 -14.51 18.06 22.73
C PHE A 220 -13.89 18.64 24.01
N GLU A 221 -14.68 19.37 24.77
CA GLU A 221 -14.28 19.91 26.11
C GLU A 221 -14.28 18.83 27.20
N GLY A 222 -13.66 17.70 26.93
CA GLY A 222 -13.60 16.56 27.83
C GLY A 222 -13.93 15.26 27.15
N LYS A 223 -14.20 14.21 27.91
CA LYS A 223 -14.55 12.90 27.39
C LYS A 223 -16.06 12.87 27.06
N PRO A 224 -16.44 12.75 25.78
CA PRO A 224 -17.86 12.68 25.40
C PRO A 224 -18.57 11.49 26.05
N GLU A 225 -19.86 11.65 26.29
CA GLU A 225 -20.75 10.62 26.85
C GLU A 225 -20.79 9.37 25.95
N PRO A 226 -21.17 8.19 26.47
CA PRO A 226 -21.18 6.94 25.69
C PRO A 226 -21.98 7.04 24.40
N GLU A 227 -23.16 7.65 24.45
CA GLU A 227 -24.09 7.84 23.32
C GLU A 227 -23.43 8.70 22.22
N VAL A 228 -22.80 9.80 22.59
CA VAL A 228 -22.05 10.68 21.67
C VAL A 228 -20.88 9.92 21.03
N ARG A 229 -20.18 9.09 21.80
CA ARG A 229 -19.08 8.27 21.26
C ARG A 229 -19.58 7.22 20.26
N ASP A 230 -20.77 6.71 20.42
CA ASP A 230 -21.36 5.74 19.51
C ASP A 230 -21.82 6.43 18.21
N ILE A 231 -22.38 7.65 18.29
CA ILE A 231 -22.64 8.51 17.13
C ILE A 231 -21.32 8.78 16.35
N LEU A 232 -20.25 9.13 17.03
CA LEU A 232 -18.96 9.39 16.38
C LEU A 232 -18.42 8.14 15.65
N LYS A 233 -18.50 6.98 16.30
CA LYS A 233 -18.02 5.69 15.69
C LYS A 233 -18.89 5.29 14.51
N SER A 234 -20.21 5.41 14.59
CA SER A 234 -21.16 5.09 13.51
C SER A 234 -20.89 5.95 12.28
N ASN A 235 -20.50 7.22 12.50
CA ASN A 235 -20.08 8.15 11.47
C ASN A 235 -18.60 7.99 11.07
N GLY A 236 -17.91 6.92 11.50
CA GLY A 236 -16.57 6.53 11.07
C GLY A 236 -15.43 7.36 11.67
N PHE A 237 -15.69 8.14 12.74
CA PHE A 237 -14.63 8.78 13.51
C PHE A 237 -13.96 7.78 14.45
N ARG A 238 -12.65 7.94 14.65
CA ARG A 238 -11.83 7.13 15.57
C ARG A 238 -11.09 8.05 16.52
N TRP A 239 -11.03 7.65 17.78
CA TRP A 239 -10.25 8.36 18.79
C TRP A 239 -8.75 8.23 18.50
N ALA A 240 -8.03 9.34 18.52
CA ALA A 240 -6.59 9.44 18.38
C ALA A 240 -5.97 10.01 19.66
N PRO A 241 -5.46 9.15 20.57
CA PRO A 241 -4.91 9.60 21.86
C PRO A 241 -3.73 10.57 21.71
N SER A 242 -2.89 10.39 20.68
CA SER A 242 -1.73 11.25 20.41
C SER A 242 -2.09 12.68 20.05
N VAL A 243 -3.33 12.92 19.57
CA VAL A 243 -3.83 14.24 19.15
C VAL A 243 -4.87 14.76 20.13
N GLY A 244 -5.48 13.88 20.92
CA GLY A 244 -6.60 14.23 21.81
C GLY A 244 -7.89 14.59 21.05
N ALA A 245 -8.11 13.98 19.88
CA ALA A 245 -9.26 14.27 19.03
C ALA A 245 -9.88 13.02 18.41
N TRP A 246 -11.17 13.10 18.08
CA TRP A 246 -11.82 12.15 17.20
C TRP A 246 -11.52 12.52 15.76
N GLN A 247 -10.98 11.59 14.98
CA GLN A 247 -10.52 11.92 13.63
C GLN A 247 -11.05 10.98 12.56
N ARG A 248 -11.19 11.55 11.36
CA ARG A 248 -11.55 10.85 10.12
C ARG A 248 -10.75 11.44 8.97
N GLN A 249 -10.64 10.74 7.84
CA GLN A 249 -9.94 11.22 6.66
C GLN A 249 -10.58 12.51 6.11
N LEU A 250 -9.76 13.50 5.75
CA LEU A 250 -10.19 14.76 5.14
C LEU A 250 -10.55 14.52 3.68
N ASN A 251 -11.81 14.34 3.43
CA ASN A 251 -12.43 14.22 2.11
C ASN A 251 -13.91 14.64 2.20
N ASN A 252 -14.62 14.68 1.07
CA ASN A 252 -16.03 15.08 1.05
C ASN A 252 -16.90 14.21 1.95
N ASN A 253 -16.65 12.89 2.01
CA ASN A 253 -17.38 11.99 2.91
C ASN A 253 -17.09 12.29 4.38
N GLY A 254 -15.86 12.73 4.70
CA GLY A 254 -15.50 13.18 6.04
C GLY A 254 -16.20 14.47 6.43
N LYS A 255 -16.28 15.45 5.53
CA LYS A 255 -17.01 16.71 5.74
C LYS A 255 -18.51 16.46 5.96
N TYR A 256 -19.11 15.65 5.10
CA TYR A 256 -20.51 15.24 5.26
C TYR A 256 -20.77 14.48 6.57
N ALA A 257 -19.80 13.68 7.03
CA ALA A 257 -19.94 13.00 8.32
C ALA A 257 -19.93 13.95 9.51
N VAL A 258 -19.21 15.09 9.43
CA VAL A 258 -19.30 16.14 10.47
C VAL A 258 -20.71 16.72 10.53
N GLU A 259 -21.30 17.05 9.38
CA GLU A 259 -22.67 17.57 9.31
C GLU A 259 -23.69 16.57 9.87
N ARG A 260 -23.49 15.27 9.59
CA ARG A 260 -24.33 14.22 10.17
C ARG A 260 -24.20 14.12 11.67
N VAL A 261 -22.99 14.15 12.20
CA VAL A 261 -22.75 14.12 13.65
C VAL A 261 -23.45 15.31 14.34
N ILE A 262 -23.32 16.52 13.79
CA ILE A 262 -23.98 17.70 14.35
C ILE A 262 -25.49 17.49 14.41
N ARG A 263 -26.10 17.05 13.31
CA ARG A 263 -27.55 16.81 13.26
C ARG A 263 -28.00 15.72 14.24
N GLU A 264 -27.29 14.59 14.33
CA GLU A 264 -27.63 13.51 15.26
C GLU A 264 -27.51 13.97 16.73
N LEU A 265 -26.57 14.86 17.06
CA LEU A 265 -26.43 15.45 18.38
C LEU A 265 -27.55 16.46 18.68
N GLU A 266 -27.97 17.26 17.69
CA GLU A 266 -29.12 18.18 17.83
C GLU A 266 -30.42 17.41 18.05
N GLU A 267 -30.62 16.29 17.32
CA GLU A 267 -31.79 15.41 17.52
C GLU A 267 -31.79 14.74 18.89
N MET A 268 -30.64 14.39 19.44
CA MET A 268 -30.48 13.80 20.76
C MET A 268 -30.86 14.84 21.87
N GLU A 269 -30.35 16.07 21.79
CA GLU A 269 -30.72 17.14 22.73
C GLU A 269 -32.20 17.52 22.66
N ALA A 270 -32.83 17.46 21.50
CA ALA A 270 -34.23 17.77 21.33
C ALA A 270 -35.17 16.66 21.90
N ALA A 271 -34.63 15.48 22.16
CA ALA A 271 -35.36 14.34 22.72
C ALA A 271 -35.25 14.23 24.26
N GLU A 272 -34.34 14.98 24.87
CA GLU A 272 -34.21 15.14 26.33
C GLU A 272 -35.09 16.30 26.89
#